data_ab9429f0019f2778158e6e3ae810f19a
#
_entry.id   ab9429f0019f2778158e6e3ae810f19a
#
_cell.length_a   1.000
_cell.length_b   1.000
_cell.length_c   1.000
_cell.angle_alpha   90.00
_cell.angle_beta   90.00
_cell.angle_gamma   90.00
#
_symmetry.space_group_name_H-M   'P 1'
#
loop_
_entity.id
_entity.type
_entity.pdbx_description
1 polymer ?
#
loop_
_entity_poly.entity_id
_entity_poly.type
_entity_poly.pdbx_seq_one_letter_code
_entity_poly.pdbx_strand_id
1 'polypeptide(L)'
;MANLLPLMTGKSTVISWDHRPIQAAGGVAAVRVTTACKTAAMRITVLAGGVGGARFLRGLLAAAPDAEITVIGNTGDDITLFGLHVSPDLDTVMYTLGGGISEDQGWGRDQESFTVLHELAAYGCEPDWFSLGDRDFATHIARTAMLTAGLPLSAATSALCERWQPGVTLLPMSDDTIETHVVIDDGSGPRTVHFQEWWVRLHAAVPARRIMAAGAQDAAPAPGVLKAIAAADFVLLPPSNPVVSVGTILSVPAIAAAVRAKTVVGISPIIGGAPVRGMADACLASIGVPTTAAAVGAHYGADLLDGWLVDEKDADAVAAPELAGITVRSIPLYMTDLQASAEIARAAVALAQELGK
;
A
#
# COMPACT_ATOMS: atom_id res chain seq x y z
N MET A 1 -50.48 4.87 -4.23
CA MET A 1 -50.74 4.36 -2.88
C MET A 1 -49.39 3.98 -2.26
N ALA A 2 -48.93 4.80 -1.36
CA ALA A 2 -47.62 4.63 -0.71
C ALA A 2 -47.80 3.73 0.52
N ASN A 3 -47.01 2.66 0.62
CA ASN A 3 -46.90 1.88 1.84
C ASN A 3 -45.56 2.23 2.51
N LEU A 4 -45.65 2.98 3.58
CA LEU A 4 -44.59 3.26 4.55
C LEU A 4 -44.37 2.01 5.42
N LEU A 5 -43.14 1.52 5.50
CA LEU A 5 -42.67 0.55 6.49
C LEU A 5 -42.38 1.24 7.83
N PRO A 6 -42.69 0.62 8.97
CA PRO A 6 -42.54 1.25 10.27
C PRO A 6 -41.10 1.17 10.80
N LEU A 7 -40.67 2.28 11.42
CA LEU A 7 -39.44 2.43 12.20
C LEU A 7 -39.42 1.40 13.38
N MET A 8 -38.37 0.59 13.41
CA MET A 8 -38.07 -0.24 14.58
C MET A 8 -37.39 0.61 15.65
N THR A 9 -38.11 0.80 16.75
CA THR A 9 -37.59 1.41 17.97
C THR A 9 -36.70 0.41 18.71
N GLY A 10 -35.43 0.80 18.90
CA GLY A 10 -34.45 0.02 19.63
C GLY A 10 -34.81 -0.13 21.11
N LYS A 11 -34.83 -1.37 21.61
CA LYS A 11 -34.86 -1.67 23.05
C LYS A 11 -33.42 -1.75 23.55
N SER A 12 -33.04 -0.78 24.38
CA SER A 12 -31.82 -0.83 25.17
C SER A 12 -31.95 -1.92 26.24
N THR A 13 -31.13 -2.96 26.16
CA THR A 13 -31.03 -3.96 27.23
C THR A 13 -30.02 -3.42 28.25
N VAL A 14 -30.53 -3.00 29.39
CA VAL A 14 -29.74 -2.63 30.56
C VAL A 14 -29.38 -3.93 31.29
N ILE A 15 -28.08 -4.28 31.30
CA ILE A 15 -27.57 -5.38 32.14
C ILE A 15 -27.31 -4.80 33.53
N SER A 16 -28.14 -5.18 34.52
CA SER A 16 -27.91 -4.86 35.92
C SER A 16 -27.00 -5.91 36.56
N TRP A 17 -25.90 -5.46 37.17
CA TRP A 17 -25.02 -6.30 37.97
C TRP A 17 -25.58 -6.37 39.40
N ASP A 18 -25.88 -7.58 39.88
CA ASP A 18 -26.33 -7.88 41.25
C ASP A 18 -25.10 -7.88 42.19
N HIS A 19 -24.99 -6.86 43.02
CA HIS A 19 -23.98 -6.78 44.06
C HIS A 19 -24.41 -7.54 45.28
N ARG A 20 -23.97 -8.81 45.48
CA ARG A 20 -24.00 -9.48 46.76
C ARG A 20 -22.66 -9.27 47.48
N PRO A 21 -22.67 -8.85 48.74
CA PRO A 21 -21.44 -8.72 49.52
C PRO A 21 -20.90 -10.09 49.91
N ILE A 22 -19.67 -10.40 49.55
CA ILE A 22 -18.93 -11.56 50.06
C ILE A 22 -18.30 -11.16 51.39
N GLN A 23 -18.65 -11.87 52.45
CA GLN A 23 -18.07 -11.72 53.79
C GLN A 23 -16.58 -12.09 53.79
N ALA A 24 -15.76 -11.23 54.40
CA ALA A 24 -14.32 -11.37 54.52
C ALA A 24 -13.95 -12.53 55.46
N ALA A 25 -13.21 -13.50 54.96
CA ALA A 25 -12.36 -14.37 55.77
C ALA A 25 -10.93 -13.92 55.62
N GLY A 26 -10.26 -13.62 56.74
CA GLY A 26 -8.96 -13.00 56.76
C GLY A 26 -7.82 -13.87 56.18
N GLY A 27 -7.02 -13.25 55.37
CA GLY A 27 -5.75 -13.76 54.90
C GLY A 27 -5.13 -12.66 54.02
N VAL A 28 -4.16 -11.92 54.58
CA VAL A 28 -3.40 -10.88 53.83
C VAL A 28 -2.47 -11.58 52.87
N ALA A 29 -2.96 -11.91 51.66
CA ALA A 29 -2.11 -12.27 50.52
C ALA A 29 -1.64 -10.95 49.89
N ALA A 30 -0.34 -10.66 50.00
CA ALA A 30 0.29 -9.56 49.29
C ALA A 30 0.17 -9.83 47.78
N VAL A 31 -0.79 -9.18 47.15
CA VAL A 31 -0.89 -9.13 45.68
C VAL A 31 0.30 -8.30 45.21
N ARG A 32 1.36 -8.96 44.72
CA ARG A 32 2.37 -8.28 43.90
C ARG A 32 1.66 -7.85 42.63
N VAL A 33 1.26 -6.58 42.59
CA VAL A 33 0.89 -5.93 41.32
C VAL A 33 2.21 -5.74 40.57
N THR A 34 2.58 -6.72 39.76
CA THR A 34 3.56 -6.48 38.70
C THR A 34 2.89 -5.56 37.69
N THR A 35 3.09 -4.27 37.83
CA THR A 35 2.87 -3.31 36.73
C THR A 35 3.81 -3.75 35.60
N ALA A 36 3.32 -4.60 34.71
CA ALA A 36 3.97 -4.76 33.41
C ALA A 36 3.91 -3.37 32.79
N CYS A 37 5.06 -2.71 32.72
CA CYS A 37 5.23 -1.52 31.91
C CYS A 37 4.91 -1.99 30.47
N LYS A 38 3.69 -1.70 29.97
CA LYS A 38 3.39 -1.89 28.56
C LYS A 38 4.37 -0.98 27.81
N THR A 39 5.44 -1.54 27.30
CA THR A 39 6.25 -0.85 26.28
C THR A 39 5.26 -0.38 25.24
N ALA A 40 5.32 0.90 24.89
CA ALA A 40 4.46 1.45 23.84
C ALA A 40 4.58 0.57 22.59
N ALA A 41 3.46 0.22 21.97
CA ALA A 41 3.49 -0.58 20.76
C ALA A 41 4.32 0.14 19.69
N MET A 42 5.19 -0.60 19.01
CA MET A 42 6.00 -0.08 17.90
C MET A 42 5.06 0.43 16.79
N ARG A 43 5.31 1.63 16.29
CA ARG A 43 4.54 2.26 15.24
C ARG A 43 5.32 2.30 13.94
N ILE A 44 4.78 1.67 12.91
CA ILE A 44 5.43 1.55 11.60
C ILE A 44 4.53 2.21 10.55
N THR A 45 5.10 3.12 9.77
CA THR A 45 4.43 3.61 8.56
C THR A 45 5.07 2.99 7.33
N VAL A 46 4.25 2.52 6.38
CA VAL A 46 4.71 1.87 5.15
C VAL A 46 4.14 2.62 3.95
N LEU A 47 4.99 3.01 3.00
CA LEU A 47 4.54 3.59 1.72
C LEU A 47 4.43 2.47 0.71
N ALA A 48 3.24 2.03 0.36
CA ALA A 48 3.05 0.83 -0.45
C ALA A 48 2.12 1.04 -1.64
N GLY A 49 2.42 0.32 -2.72
CA GLY A 49 1.55 0.12 -3.86
C GLY A 49 1.84 -1.22 -4.52
N GLY A 50 0.85 -1.77 -5.21
CA GLY A 50 0.95 -3.00 -5.97
C GLY A 50 1.18 -4.28 -5.17
N VAL A 51 1.39 -5.37 -5.92
CA VAL A 51 1.49 -6.73 -5.38
C VAL A 51 2.71 -6.94 -4.47
N GLY A 52 3.85 -6.34 -4.83
CA GLY A 52 5.09 -6.46 -4.05
C GLY A 52 4.93 -5.88 -2.65
N GLY A 53 4.37 -4.65 -2.57
CA GLY A 53 4.06 -4.00 -1.31
C GLY A 53 3.08 -4.79 -0.45
N ALA A 54 2.00 -5.30 -1.06
CA ALA A 54 0.98 -6.07 -0.35
C ALA A 54 1.51 -7.39 0.21
N ARG A 55 2.35 -8.12 -0.53
CA ARG A 55 3.01 -9.35 -0.05
C ARG A 55 3.97 -9.08 1.11
N PHE A 56 4.74 -8.01 1.01
CA PHE A 56 5.61 -7.58 2.11
C PHE A 56 4.80 -7.26 3.38
N LEU A 57 3.69 -6.57 3.25
CA LEU A 57 2.80 -6.23 4.37
C LEU A 57 2.24 -7.47 5.08
N ARG A 58 1.90 -8.55 4.36
CA ARG A 58 1.55 -9.84 5.00
C ARG A 58 2.70 -10.38 5.86
N GLY A 59 3.92 -10.32 5.34
CA GLY A 59 5.12 -10.68 6.08
C GLY A 59 5.35 -9.78 7.30
N LEU A 60 5.13 -8.48 7.17
CA LEU A 60 5.30 -7.51 8.26
C LEU A 60 4.30 -7.75 9.40
N LEU A 61 3.04 -8.03 9.09
CA LEU A 61 2.04 -8.40 10.11
C LEU A 61 2.44 -9.68 10.86
N ALA A 62 2.99 -10.67 10.16
CA ALA A 62 3.49 -11.90 10.79
C ALA A 62 4.77 -11.69 11.60
N ALA A 63 5.63 -10.76 11.18
CA ALA A 63 6.90 -10.44 11.84
C ALA A 63 6.74 -9.56 13.08
N ALA A 64 5.76 -8.67 13.09
CA ALA A 64 5.52 -7.67 14.13
C ALA A 64 4.03 -7.61 14.52
N PRO A 65 3.46 -8.68 15.11
CA PRO A 65 2.02 -8.79 15.35
C PRO A 65 1.49 -7.77 16.37
N ASP A 66 2.35 -7.22 17.22
CA ASP A 66 1.98 -6.23 18.23
C ASP A 66 2.22 -4.78 17.76
N ALA A 67 2.71 -4.58 16.53
CA ALA A 67 2.98 -3.25 16.01
C ALA A 67 1.71 -2.56 15.50
N GLU A 68 1.63 -1.25 15.68
CA GLU A 68 0.63 -0.40 15.04
C GLU A 68 1.14 -0.03 13.63
N ILE A 69 0.59 -0.68 12.60
CA ILE A 69 1.00 -0.47 11.22
C ILE A 69 0.03 0.46 10.50
N THR A 70 0.54 1.55 9.93
CA THR A 70 -0.22 2.40 9.00
C THR A 70 0.38 2.28 7.61
N VAL A 71 -0.44 1.98 6.62
CA VAL A 71 -0.07 1.92 5.21
C VAL A 71 -0.60 3.16 4.51
N ILE A 72 0.30 3.89 3.85
CA ILE A 72 -0.04 4.98 2.94
C ILE A 72 0.00 4.39 1.54
N GLY A 73 -1.18 4.21 0.95
CA GLY A 73 -1.34 3.59 -0.36
C GLY A 73 -1.26 4.60 -1.51
N ASN A 74 -0.65 4.17 -2.61
CA ASN A 74 -0.65 4.93 -3.85
C ASN A 74 -2.06 5.06 -4.43
N THR A 75 -2.41 6.25 -4.88
CA THR A 75 -3.67 6.54 -5.59
C THR A 75 -3.43 7.14 -6.98
N GLY A 76 -2.15 7.23 -7.40
CA GLY A 76 -1.83 7.74 -8.73
C GLY A 76 -2.23 6.81 -9.87
N ASP A 77 -2.52 5.55 -9.57
CA ASP A 77 -2.96 4.55 -10.54
C ASP A 77 -4.48 4.40 -10.56
N ASP A 78 -5.20 5.20 -9.75
CA ASP A 78 -6.67 5.21 -9.72
C ASP A 78 -7.20 5.62 -11.10
N ILE A 79 -8.28 4.96 -11.52
CA ILE A 79 -8.87 5.16 -12.84
C ILE A 79 -10.39 5.09 -12.76
N THR A 80 -11.06 5.84 -13.62
CA THR A 80 -12.52 5.72 -13.80
C THR A 80 -12.82 4.78 -14.95
N LEU A 81 -13.49 3.65 -14.66
CA LEU A 81 -13.92 2.64 -15.64
C LEU A 81 -15.42 2.42 -15.49
N PHE A 82 -16.15 2.46 -16.59
CA PHE A 82 -17.63 2.31 -16.61
C PHE A 82 -18.34 3.28 -15.64
N GLY A 83 -17.77 4.46 -15.39
CA GLY A 83 -18.26 5.43 -14.41
C GLY A 83 -17.95 5.08 -12.95
N LEU A 84 -17.20 4.02 -12.70
CA LEU A 84 -16.78 3.57 -11.35
C LEU A 84 -15.35 3.99 -11.06
N HIS A 85 -15.12 4.45 -9.83
CA HIS A 85 -13.78 4.76 -9.32
C HIS A 85 -13.08 3.47 -8.87
N VAL A 86 -12.00 3.13 -9.53
CA VAL A 86 -11.16 1.94 -9.29
C VAL A 86 -9.85 2.39 -8.69
N SER A 87 -9.44 1.84 -7.54
CA SER A 87 -8.19 2.15 -6.84
C SER A 87 -7.32 0.89 -6.72
N PRO A 88 -6.59 0.50 -7.78
CA PRO A 88 -5.94 -0.81 -7.87
C PRO A 88 -4.97 -1.12 -6.74
N ASP A 89 -4.17 -0.14 -6.32
CA ASP A 89 -3.15 -0.34 -5.28
C ASP A 89 -3.78 -0.45 -3.89
N LEU A 90 -4.77 0.41 -3.56
CA LEU A 90 -5.51 0.31 -2.29
C LEU A 90 -6.26 -1.04 -2.21
N ASP A 91 -6.90 -1.46 -3.29
CA ASP A 91 -7.65 -2.70 -3.35
C ASP A 91 -6.75 -3.92 -3.22
N THR A 92 -5.60 -3.91 -3.90
CA THR A 92 -4.61 -4.98 -3.79
C THR A 92 -4.11 -5.15 -2.34
N VAL A 93 -3.80 -4.06 -1.65
CA VAL A 93 -3.41 -4.10 -0.23
C VAL A 93 -4.56 -4.61 0.63
N MET A 94 -5.75 -4.04 0.49
CA MET A 94 -6.93 -4.38 1.27
C MET A 94 -7.33 -5.85 1.08
N TYR A 95 -7.36 -6.35 -0.17
CA TYR A 95 -7.72 -7.74 -0.47
C TYR A 95 -6.64 -8.72 -0.01
N THR A 96 -5.36 -8.39 -0.19
CA THR A 96 -4.26 -9.24 0.25
C THR A 96 -4.28 -9.45 1.75
N LEU A 97 -4.42 -8.37 2.52
CA LEU A 97 -4.40 -8.45 3.98
C LEU A 97 -5.72 -8.98 4.54
N GLY A 98 -6.85 -8.70 3.89
CA GLY A 98 -8.17 -9.21 4.25
C GLY A 98 -8.47 -10.63 3.76
N GLY A 99 -7.51 -11.31 3.11
CA GLY A 99 -7.64 -12.71 2.70
C GLY A 99 -8.59 -12.96 1.51
N GLY A 100 -8.82 -11.95 0.68
CA GLY A 100 -9.71 -12.05 -0.49
C GLY A 100 -9.01 -11.89 -1.84
N ILE A 101 -7.68 -11.82 -1.86
CA ILE A 101 -6.90 -11.68 -3.10
C ILE A 101 -6.87 -13.00 -3.89
N SER A 102 -6.81 -12.92 -5.22
CA SER A 102 -6.45 -14.05 -6.06
C SER A 102 -4.96 -14.35 -5.89
N GLU A 103 -4.60 -15.45 -5.23
CA GLU A 103 -3.19 -15.81 -4.98
C GLU A 103 -2.44 -16.11 -6.29
N ASP A 104 -3.12 -16.67 -7.31
CA ASP A 104 -2.52 -17.00 -8.60
C ASP A 104 -2.15 -15.73 -9.39
N GLN A 105 -3.06 -14.75 -9.43
CA GLN A 105 -2.85 -13.49 -10.11
C GLN A 105 -2.07 -12.50 -9.26
N GLY A 106 -2.27 -12.52 -7.93
CA GLY A 106 -1.74 -11.56 -6.97
C GLY A 106 -2.40 -10.18 -7.02
N TRP A 107 -3.47 -10.03 -7.80
CA TRP A 107 -4.36 -8.88 -7.89
C TRP A 107 -5.80 -9.34 -8.16
N GLY A 108 -6.78 -8.45 -7.98
CA GLY A 108 -8.18 -8.82 -8.09
C GLY A 108 -8.62 -9.78 -6.98
N ARG A 109 -9.86 -10.24 -7.07
CA ARG A 109 -10.45 -11.07 -6.03
C ARG A 109 -10.34 -12.57 -6.35
N ASP A 110 -10.31 -13.38 -5.30
CA ASP A 110 -10.40 -14.83 -5.46
C ASP A 110 -11.78 -15.27 -5.92
N GLN A 111 -11.84 -16.37 -6.70
CA GLN A 111 -13.07 -16.95 -7.23
C GLN A 111 -13.93 -15.94 -8.01
N GLU A 112 -13.31 -15.12 -8.83
CA GLU A 112 -14.02 -14.17 -9.70
C GLU A 112 -14.75 -14.86 -10.83
N SER A 113 -15.89 -14.25 -11.23
CA SER A 113 -16.56 -14.42 -12.50
C SER A 113 -16.55 -13.08 -13.25
N PHE A 114 -16.82 -13.12 -14.55
CA PHE A 114 -16.72 -11.95 -15.42
C PHE A 114 -18.02 -11.70 -16.21
N THR A 115 -19.16 -12.06 -15.61
CA THR A 115 -20.47 -11.94 -16.24
C THR A 115 -20.82 -10.49 -16.56
N VAL A 116 -20.61 -9.59 -15.58
CA VAL A 116 -20.88 -8.15 -15.75
C VAL A 116 -20.02 -7.56 -16.87
N LEU A 117 -18.74 -7.91 -16.91
CA LEU A 117 -17.83 -7.43 -17.95
C LEU A 117 -18.26 -7.89 -19.36
N HIS A 118 -18.66 -9.15 -19.48
CA HIS A 118 -19.14 -9.69 -20.75
C HIS A 118 -20.46 -9.02 -21.21
N GLU A 119 -21.39 -8.75 -20.29
CA GLU A 119 -22.62 -8.03 -20.60
C GLU A 119 -22.34 -6.58 -21.01
N LEU A 120 -21.41 -5.88 -20.32
CA LEU A 120 -21.00 -4.52 -20.69
C LEU A 120 -20.41 -4.50 -22.12
N ALA A 121 -19.56 -5.47 -22.45
CA ALA A 121 -19.01 -5.61 -23.80
C ALA A 121 -20.10 -5.86 -24.85
N ALA A 122 -21.13 -6.66 -24.52
CA ALA A 122 -22.27 -6.89 -25.41
C ALA A 122 -23.11 -5.62 -25.68
N TYR A 123 -23.13 -4.67 -24.72
CA TYR A 123 -23.69 -3.33 -24.92
C TYR A 123 -22.75 -2.36 -25.65
N GLY A 124 -21.52 -2.78 -25.98
CA GLY A 124 -20.51 -1.92 -26.60
C GLY A 124 -19.86 -0.91 -25.62
N CYS A 125 -19.92 -1.20 -24.33
CA CYS A 125 -19.23 -0.37 -23.33
C CYS A 125 -17.72 -0.59 -23.37
N GLU A 126 -16.97 0.47 -23.33
CA GLU A 126 -15.50 0.44 -23.26
C GLU A 126 -15.01 1.01 -21.92
N PRO A 127 -13.78 0.66 -21.47
CA PRO A 127 -12.79 -0.16 -22.18
C PRO A 127 -12.99 -1.68 -21.94
N ASP A 128 -12.60 -2.50 -22.92
CA ASP A 128 -12.63 -3.98 -22.85
C ASP A 128 -11.31 -4.60 -22.37
N TRP A 129 -10.26 -3.78 -22.25
CA TRP A 129 -8.90 -4.23 -21.92
C TRP A 129 -8.62 -4.32 -20.41
N PHE A 130 -9.48 -3.77 -19.56
CA PHE A 130 -9.30 -3.84 -18.11
C PHE A 130 -10.26 -4.88 -17.51
N SER A 131 -9.71 -6.00 -17.06
CA SER A 131 -10.50 -7.10 -16.49
C SER A 131 -10.95 -6.81 -15.07
N LEU A 132 -12.23 -6.46 -14.90
CA LEU A 132 -12.88 -6.36 -13.59
C LEU A 132 -13.76 -7.59 -13.36
N GLY A 133 -13.57 -8.28 -12.24
CA GLY A 133 -14.43 -9.38 -11.83
C GLY A 133 -15.74 -8.91 -11.21
N ASP A 134 -16.74 -9.78 -11.17
CA ASP A 134 -18.08 -9.46 -10.66
C ASP A 134 -18.06 -9.05 -9.17
N ARG A 135 -17.18 -9.67 -8.38
CA ARG A 135 -16.99 -9.32 -6.96
C ARG A 135 -16.20 -8.03 -6.79
N ASP A 136 -15.27 -7.75 -7.69
CA ASP A 136 -14.49 -6.52 -7.72
C ASP A 136 -15.38 -5.33 -8.07
N PHE A 137 -16.30 -5.49 -9.03
CA PHE A 137 -17.34 -4.51 -9.32
C PHE A 137 -18.11 -4.08 -8.06
N ALA A 138 -18.41 -4.99 -7.13
CA ALA A 138 -19.13 -4.63 -5.91
C ALA A 138 -18.34 -3.64 -5.03
N THR A 139 -17.00 -3.77 -4.97
CA THR A 139 -16.13 -2.82 -4.25
C THR A 139 -16.13 -1.46 -4.92
N HIS A 140 -16.01 -1.43 -6.26
CA HIS A 140 -15.98 -0.18 -7.01
C HIS A 140 -17.32 0.55 -7.00
N ILE A 141 -18.45 -0.19 -7.10
CA ILE A 141 -19.80 0.38 -6.94
C ILE A 141 -19.97 0.99 -5.54
N ALA A 142 -19.57 0.27 -4.48
CA ALA A 142 -19.68 0.77 -3.11
C ALA A 142 -18.82 2.03 -2.91
N ARG A 143 -17.56 2.03 -3.37
CA ARG A 143 -16.66 3.19 -3.33
C ARG A 143 -17.26 4.37 -4.08
N THR A 144 -17.68 4.16 -5.34
CA THR A 144 -18.22 5.23 -6.18
C THR A 144 -19.49 5.82 -5.60
N ALA A 145 -20.36 5.01 -5.00
CA ALA A 145 -21.57 5.50 -4.33
C ALA A 145 -21.22 6.42 -3.14
N MET A 146 -20.20 6.07 -2.34
CA MET A 146 -19.73 6.91 -1.24
C MET A 146 -19.13 8.23 -1.74
N LEU A 147 -18.27 8.17 -2.76
CA LEU A 147 -17.67 9.37 -3.38
C LEU A 147 -18.74 10.29 -3.98
N THR A 148 -19.73 9.71 -4.67
CA THR A 148 -20.86 10.47 -5.24
C THR A 148 -21.73 11.11 -4.15
N ALA A 149 -21.82 10.48 -2.98
CA ALA A 149 -22.50 11.06 -1.82
C ALA A 149 -21.66 12.16 -1.11
N GLY A 150 -20.47 12.47 -1.62
CA GLY A 150 -19.59 13.55 -1.11
C GLY A 150 -18.60 13.10 -0.03
N LEU A 151 -18.44 11.80 0.23
CA LEU A 151 -17.39 11.32 1.13
C LEU A 151 -16.03 11.42 0.42
N PRO A 152 -14.95 11.80 1.12
CA PRO A 152 -13.60 11.74 0.57
C PRO A 152 -13.12 10.28 0.41
N LEU A 153 -12.11 10.06 -0.42
CA LEU A 153 -11.54 8.73 -0.68
C LEU A 153 -11.04 8.06 0.61
N SER A 154 -10.46 8.82 1.53
CA SER A 154 -10.02 8.33 2.83
C SER A 154 -11.16 7.73 3.66
N ALA A 155 -12.33 8.37 3.67
CA ALA A 155 -13.51 7.86 4.37
C ALA A 155 -14.09 6.62 3.68
N ALA A 156 -14.16 6.63 2.34
CA ALA A 156 -14.60 5.47 1.57
C ALA A 156 -13.66 4.26 1.78
N THR A 157 -12.34 4.48 1.78
CA THR A 157 -11.34 3.45 2.07
C THR A 157 -11.51 2.87 3.46
N SER A 158 -11.70 3.73 4.47
CA SER A 158 -11.96 3.29 5.85
C SER A 158 -13.20 2.40 5.94
N ALA A 159 -14.32 2.81 5.32
CA ALA A 159 -15.56 2.03 5.31
C ALA A 159 -15.40 0.66 4.61
N LEU A 160 -14.64 0.61 3.52
CA LEU A 160 -14.32 -0.66 2.87
C LEU A 160 -13.45 -1.57 3.76
N CYS A 161 -12.48 -0.99 4.47
CA CYS A 161 -11.63 -1.70 5.41
C CYS A 161 -12.40 -2.27 6.62
N GLU A 162 -13.54 -1.69 7.01
CA GLU A 162 -14.41 -2.28 8.05
C GLU A 162 -14.88 -3.68 7.67
N ARG A 163 -15.16 -3.94 6.40
CA ARG A 163 -15.51 -5.28 5.91
C ARG A 163 -14.29 -6.19 5.83
N TRP A 164 -13.17 -5.67 5.33
CA TRP A 164 -12.00 -6.49 5.01
C TRP A 164 -11.11 -6.80 6.20
N GLN A 165 -11.14 -5.97 7.24
CA GLN A 165 -10.34 -6.14 8.46
C GLN A 165 -8.86 -6.43 8.16
N PRO A 166 -8.17 -5.55 7.40
CA PRO A 166 -6.81 -5.84 6.90
C PRO A 166 -5.73 -5.91 8.01
N GLY A 167 -6.08 -5.63 9.26
CA GLY A 167 -5.14 -5.64 10.38
C GLY A 167 -4.19 -4.45 10.43
N VAL A 168 -4.34 -3.49 9.52
CA VAL A 168 -3.57 -2.25 9.43
C VAL A 168 -4.51 -1.07 9.25
N THR A 169 -4.02 0.15 9.55
CA THR A 169 -4.70 1.36 9.09
C THR A 169 -4.27 1.63 7.64
N LEU A 170 -5.18 1.52 6.69
CA LEU A 170 -4.92 1.82 5.28
C LEU A 170 -5.45 3.22 4.94
N LEU A 171 -4.55 4.11 4.52
CA LEU A 171 -4.85 5.48 4.12
C LEU A 171 -4.49 5.67 2.63
N PRO A 172 -5.32 6.31 1.81
CA PRO A 172 -4.87 6.83 0.52
C PRO A 172 -3.83 7.92 0.76
N MET A 173 -2.90 8.13 -0.15
CA MET A 173 -1.89 9.19 -0.02
C MET A 173 -2.52 10.58 -0.03
N SER A 174 -3.63 10.75 -0.74
CA SER A 174 -4.39 11.99 -0.87
C SER A 174 -5.87 11.72 -1.10
N ASP A 175 -6.73 12.67 -0.74
CA ASP A 175 -8.14 12.73 -1.17
C ASP A 175 -8.29 13.55 -2.47
N ASP A 176 -7.26 14.27 -2.88
CA ASP A 176 -7.20 14.99 -4.15
C ASP A 176 -6.92 14.03 -5.30
N THR A 177 -7.42 14.34 -6.48
CA THR A 177 -7.17 13.54 -7.67
C THR A 177 -5.72 13.66 -8.11
N ILE A 178 -5.03 12.52 -8.12
CA ILE A 178 -3.66 12.38 -8.64
C ILE A 178 -3.71 11.24 -9.65
N GLU A 179 -3.20 11.48 -10.86
CA GLU A 179 -3.20 10.48 -11.92
C GLU A 179 -1.78 10.30 -12.48
N THR A 180 -1.33 9.06 -12.58
CA THR A 180 -0.07 8.74 -13.25
C THR A 180 -0.30 8.70 -14.76
N HIS A 181 0.34 9.62 -15.46
CA HIS A 181 0.30 9.75 -16.91
C HIS A 181 1.62 9.36 -17.52
N VAL A 182 1.57 8.72 -18.69
CA VAL A 182 2.73 8.27 -19.45
C VAL A 182 2.74 8.91 -20.84
N VAL A 183 3.82 9.58 -21.17
CA VAL A 183 4.06 10.09 -22.53
C VAL A 183 4.74 8.99 -23.31
N ILE A 184 4.10 8.53 -24.37
CA ILE A 184 4.60 7.50 -25.29
C ILE A 184 4.69 8.06 -26.72
N ASP A 185 5.46 7.38 -27.57
CA ASP A 185 5.49 7.65 -29.00
C ASP A 185 5.62 6.31 -29.74
N ASP A 186 4.56 5.93 -30.41
CA ASP A 186 4.45 4.71 -31.20
C ASP A 186 4.79 4.92 -32.70
N GLY A 187 5.35 6.08 -33.03
CA GLY A 187 5.68 6.48 -34.41
C GLY A 187 4.66 7.44 -35.04
N SER A 188 3.51 7.64 -34.37
CA SER A 188 2.50 8.63 -34.80
C SER A 188 2.71 10.02 -34.18
N GLY A 189 3.71 10.14 -33.31
CA GLY A 189 4.03 11.33 -32.52
C GLY A 189 3.73 11.15 -31.04
N PRO A 190 4.25 12.06 -30.18
CA PRO A 190 4.05 11.97 -28.74
C PRO A 190 2.58 12.09 -28.36
N ARG A 191 2.09 11.17 -27.54
CA ARG A 191 0.75 11.22 -26.91
C ARG A 191 0.83 10.86 -25.45
N THR A 192 -0.08 11.40 -24.65
CA THR A 192 -0.19 11.08 -23.23
C THR A 192 -1.32 10.10 -23.04
N VAL A 193 -1.05 9.05 -22.27
CA VAL A 193 -2.04 8.03 -21.89
C VAL A 193 -2.06 7.89 -20.39
N HIS A 194 -3.16 7.38 -19.84
CA HIS A 194 -3.22 6.99 -18.44
C HIS A 194 -2.28 5.81 -18.17
N PHE A 195 -1.68 5.73 -16.98
CA PHE A 195 -0.73 4.65 -16.63
C PHE A 195 -1.34 3.27 -16.83
N GLN A 196 -2.60 3.05 -16.42
CA GLN A 196 -3.27 1.75 -16.59
C GLN A 196 -3.44 1.37 -18.07
N GLU A 197 -3.65 2.32 -18.97
CA GLU A 197 -3.67 2.03 -20.41
C GLU A 197 -2.30 1.56 -20.89
N TRP A 198 -1.24 2.26 -20.51
CA TRP A 198 0.12 1.88 -20.88
C TRP A 198 0.54 0.55 -20.27
N TRP A 199 0.16 0.31 -19.01
CA TRP A 199 0.55 -0.87 -18.25
C TRP A 199 -0.24 -2.12 -18.66
N VAL A 200 -1.59 -2.03 -18.66
CA VAL A 200 -2.48 -3.16 -18.87
C VAL A 200 -2.74 -3.39 -20.36
N ARG A 201 -3.13 -2.34 -21.10
CA ARG A 201 -3.49 -2.47 -22.51
C ARG A 201 -2.27 -2.63 -23.41
N LEU A 202 -1.26 -1.78 -23.21
CA LEU A 202 -0.08 -1.75 -24.05
C LEU A 202 1.08 -2.61 -23.51
N HIS A 203 0.93 -3.24 -22.34
CA HIS A 203 1.94 -4.08 -21.70
C HIS A 203 3.33 -3.42 -21.62
N ALA A 204 3.37 -2.09 -21.44
CA ALA A 204 4.57 -1.25 -21.50
C ALA A 204 5.46 -1.50 -22.76
N ALA A 205 4.90 -2.08 -23.84
CA ALA A 205 5.65 -2.41 -25.05
C ALA A 205 6.11 -1.19 -25.83
N VAL A 206 5.40 -0.05 -25.70
CA VAL A 206 5.83 1.23 -26.24
C VAL A 206 6.64 1.93 -25.15
N PRO A 207 7.94 2.26 -25.40
CA PRO A 207 8.77 2.91 -24.40
C PRO A 207 8.17 4.22 -23.90
N ALA A 208 8.12 4.38 -22.57
CA ALA A 208 7.73 5.63 -21.96
C ALA A 208 8.83 6.68 -22.16
N ARG A 209 8.49 7.83 -22.73
CA ARG A 209 9.39 9.00 -22.79
C ARG A 209 9.42 9.77 -21.49
N ARG A 210 8.30 9.75 -20.75
CA ARG A 210 8.12 10.43 -19.47
C ARG A 210 6.97 9.81 -18.70
N ILE A 211 7.11 9.69 -17.39
CA ILE A 211 6.04 9.33 -16.44
C ILE A 211 5.84 10.52 -15.49
N MET A 212 4.60 10.87 -15.21
CA MET A 212 4.24 12.04 -14.39
C MET A 212 3.07 11.71 -13.47
N ALA A 213 3.15 12.11 -12.23
CA ALA A 213 2.02 12.13 -11.29
C ALA A 213 1.33 13.50 -11.40
N ALA A 214 0.34 13.61 -12.29
CA ALA A 214 -0.41 14.84 -12.49
C ALA A 214 -1.24 15.17 -11.24
N GLY A 215 -1.22 16.42 -10.79
CA GLY A 215 -1.90 16.89 -9.59
C GLY A 215 -1.10 16.74 -8.28
N ALA A 216 -0.06 15.89 -8.24
CA ALA A 216 0.63 15.57 -6.98
C ALA A 216 1.32 16.77 -6.32
N GLN A 217 1.81 17.75 -7.09
CA GLN A 217 2.51 18.92 -6.55
C GLN A 217 1.62 19.86 -5.73
N ASP A 218 0.32 19.90 -6.05
CA ASP A 218 -0.66 20.77 -5.41
C ASP A 218 -1.54 19.97 -4.42
N ALA A 219 -1.43 18.64 -4.41
CA ALA A 219 -2.27 17.77 -3.60
C ALA A 219 -1.92 17.85 -2.11
N ALA A 220 -2.96 17.87 -1.27
CA ALA A 220 -2.83 17.72 0.17
C ALA A 220 -2.79 16.24 0.56
N PRO A 221 -1.95 15.85 1.54
CA PRO A 221 -2.01 14.51 2.12
C PRO A 221 -3.39 14.22 2.73
N ALA A 222 -3.91 13.02 2.54
CA ALA A 222 -5.19 12.63 3.12
C ALA A 222 -5.18 12.75 4.66
N PRO A 223 -6.35 12.91 5.30
CA PRO A 223 -6.46 12.99 6.75
C PRO A 223 -5.80 11.79 7.43
N GLY A 224 -4.91 12.06 8.38
CA GLY A 224 -4.16 11.04 9.13
C GLY A 224 -2.76 10.72 8.59
N VAL A 225 -2.46 10.97 7.31
CA VAL A 225 -1.18 10.62 6.68
C VAL A 225 0.00 11.27 7.40
N LEU A 226 0.05 12.58 7.52
CA LEU A 226 1.15 13.27 8.20
C LEU A 226 1.23 12.91 9.70
N LYS A 227 0.07 12.69 10.34
CA LYS A 227 0.04 12.24 11.74
C LYS A 227 0.65 10.85 11.89
N ALA A 228 0.35 9.92 10.98
CA ALA A 228 0.90 8.57 10.99
C ALA A 228 2.42 8.61 10.80
N ILE A 229 2.93 9.37 9.82
CA ILE A 229 4.37 9.52 9.60
C ILE A 229 5.04 10.13 10.83
N ALA A 230 4.50 11.22 11.38
CA ALA A 230 5.08 11.88 12.55
C ALA A 230 5.13 10.96 13.78
N ALA A 231 4.09 10.15 13.98
CA ALA A 231 3.98 9.22 15.12
C ALA A 231 4.78 7.92 14.93
N ALA A 232 5.19 7.59 13.71
CA ALA A 232 5.95 6.37 13.43
C ALA A 232 7.34 6.40 14.08
N ASP A 233 7.79 5.25 14.57
CA ASP A 233 9.16 5.05 15.01
C ASP A 233 10.11 5.06 13.80
N PHE A 234 9.66 4.51 12.66
CA PHE A 234 10.36 4.53 11.38
C PHE A 234 9.38 4.31 10.20
N VAL A 235 9.86 4.55 8.99
CA VAL A 235 9.13 4.35 7.73
C VAL A 235 9.78 3.22 6.93
N LEU A 236 8.97 2.34 6.35
CA LEU A 236 9.43 1.30 5.45
C LEU A 236 8.95 1.55 4.01
N LEU A 237 9.86 1.35 3.06
CA LEU A 237 9.57 1.33 1.64
C LEU A 237 9.67 -0.13 1.16
N PRO A 238 8.55 -0.85 0.99
CA PRO A 238 8.55 -2.24 0.55
C PRO A 238 9.03 -2.36 -0.91
N PRO A 239 9.20 -3.57 -1.46
CA PRO A 239 9.60 -3.75 -2.86
C PRO A 239 8.45 -3.43 -3.83
N SER A 240 7.92 -2.22 -3.72
CA SER A 240 6.97 -1.59 -4.64
C SER A 240 7.72 -0.85 -5.76
N ASN A 241 7.02 -0.54 -6.85
CA ASN A 241 7.63 0.18 -7.96
C ASN A 241 8.17 1.56 -7.51
N PRO A 242 9.47 1.84 -7.72
CA PRO A 242 10.09 3.07 -7.22
C PRO A 242 9.62 4.33 -7.95
N VAL A 243 9.05 4.19 -9.15
CA VAL A 243 8.60 5.32 -9.97
C VAL A 243 7.10 5.57 -9.79
N VAL A 244 6.28 4.55 -10.08
CA VAL A 244 4.82 4.70 -10.17
C VAL A 244 4.06 4.32 -8.90
N SER A 245 4.72 3.78 -7.88
CA SER A 245 4.09 3.54 -6.57
C SER A 245 4.73 4.42 -5.49
N VAL A 246 5.92 4.08 -4.99
CA VAL A 246 6.60 4.86 -3.95
C VAL A 246 6.93 6.26 -4.44
N GLY A 247 7.43 6.39 -5.67
CA GLY A 247 7.74 7.68 -6.28
C GLY A 247 6.51 8.58 -6.40
N THR A 248 5.36 8.02 -6.75
CA THR A 248 4.10 8.78 -6.82
C THR A 248 3.66 9.26 -5.44
N ILE A 249 3.74 8.43 -4.40
CA ILE A 249 3.44 8.86 -3.02
C ILE A 249 4.38 9.99 -2.59
N LEU A 250 5.68 9.85 -2.88
CA LEU A 250 6.70 10.86 -2.54
C LEU A 250 6.64 12.11 -3.43
N SER A 251 5.89 12.09 -4.53
CA SER A 251 5.67 13.28 -5.36
C SER A 251 4.75 14.32 -4.71
N VAL A 252 4.01 13.95 -3.64
CA VAL A 252 3.28 14.87 -2.78
C VAL A 252 4.28 15.54 -1.81
N PRO A 253 4.56 16.85 -1.95
CA PRO A 253 5.70 17.49 -1.26
C PRO A 253 5.67 17.36 0.26
N ALA A 254 4.47 17.48 0.86
CA ALA A 254 4.32 17.40 2.31
C ALA A 254 4.58 15.98 2.83
N ILE A 255 4.24 14.93 2.08
CA ILE A 255 4.57 13.53 2.42
C ILE A 255 6.07 13.32 2.34
N ALA A 256 6.71 13.73 1.24
CA ALA A 256 8.15 13.59 1.07
C ALA A 256 8.94 14.29 2.18
N ALA A 257 8.55 15.52 2.55
CA ALA A 257 9.18 16.25 3.63
C ALA A 257 9.02 15.54 4.99
N ALA A 258 7.84 15.00 5.28
CA ALA A 258 7.59 14.27 6.53
C ALA A 258 8.36 12.95 6.61
N VAL A 259 8.47 12.22 5.50
CA VAL A 259 9.21 10.93 5.44
C VAL A 259 10.70 11.15 5.63
N ARG A 260 11.32 12.18 4.99
CA ARG A 260 12.74 12.51 5.17
C ARG A 260 13.12 12.85 6.61
N ALA A 261 12.17 13.24 7.44
CA ALA A 261 12.41 13.51 8.87
C ALA A 261 12.42 12.25 9.75
N LYS A 262 12.27 11.08 9.16
CA LYS A 262 12.21 9.78 9.87
C LYS A 262 13.38 8.89 9.48
N THR A 263 13.62 7.85 10.27
CA THR A 263 14.46 6.73 9.84
C THR A 263 13.70 5.96 8.76
N VAL A 264 14.31 5.82 7.59
CA VAL A 264 13.69 5.18 6.42
C VAL A 264 14.52 3.97 5.99
N VAL A 265 13.89 2.81 5.93
CA VAL A 265 14.50 1.59 5.39
C VAL A 265 13.69 1.13 4.17
N GLY A 266 14.40 0.96 3.05
CA GLY A 266 13.83 0.46 1.81
C GLY A 266 14.27 -0.98 1.50
N ILE A 267 13.47 -1.67 0.69
CA ILE A 267 13.73 -3.00 0.18
C ILE A 267 13.75 -2.96 -1.35
N SER A 268 14.81 -3.51 -1.95
CA SER A 268 14.97 -3.49 -3.40
C SER A 268 13.85 -4.27 -4.12
N PRO A 269 13.18 -3.67 -5.12
CA PRO A 269 12.28 -4.39 -6.01
C PRO A 269 13.02 -5.11 -7.16
N ILE A 270 14.34 -4.92 -7.25
CA ILE A 270 15.19 -5.50 -8.30
C ILE A 270 16.05 -6.58 -7.68
N ILE A 271 16.10 -7.76 -8.31
CA ILE A 271 16.92 -8.90 -7.93
C ILE A 271 17.67 -9.40 -9.18
N GLY A 272 19.00 -9.40 -9.11
CA GLY A 272 19.85 -9.89 -10.21
C GLY A 272 19.63 -9.11 -11.51
N GLY A 273 19.41 -7.79 -11.43
CA GLY A 273 19.24 -6.92 -12.58
C GLY A 273 17.86 -6.94 -13.24
N ALA A 274 16.85 -7.54 -12.57
CA ALA A 274 15.48 -7.60 -13.10
C ALA A 274 14.44 -7.37 -12.01
N PRO A 275 13.24 -6.81 -12.32
CA PRO A 275 12.13 -6.79 -11.40
C PRO A 275 11.63 -8.21 -11.17
N VAL A 276 11.30 -8.54 -9.91
CA VAL A 276 10.75 -9.88 -9.57
C VAL A 276 9.36 -10.05 -10.19
N ARG A 277 8.60 -8.95 -10.29
CA ARG A 277 7.27 -8.93 -10.90
C ARG A 277 6.98 -7.55 -11.48
N GLY A 278 6.13 -7.55 -12.51
CA GLY A 278 5.77 -6.32 -13.22
C GLY A 278 6.88 -5.81 -14.14
N MET A 279 6.81 -4.55 -14.51
CA MET A 279 7.67 -3.92 -15.51
C MET A 279 8.36 -2.66 -14.92
N ALA A 280 8.94 -2.80 -13.72
CA ALA A 280 9.63 -1.69 -13.06
C ALA A 280 10.86 -1.22 -13.86
N ASP A 281 11.46 -2.10 -14.63
CA ASP A 281 12.54 -1.82 -15.58
C ASP A 281 12.11 -0.79 -16.63
N ALA A 282 10.93 -0.94 -17.24
CA ALA A 282 10.38 0.03 -18.19
C ALA A 282 10.12 1.40 -17.54
N CYS A 283 9.67 1.42 -16.28
CA CYS A 283 9.49 2.66 -15.53
C CYS A 283 10.84 3.33 -15.22
N LEU A 284 11.82 2.56 -14.74
CA LEU A 284 13.19 3.05 -14.46
C LEU A 284 13.88 3.60 -15.71
N ALA A 285 13.73 2.91 -16.84
CA ALA A 285 14.27 3.38 -18.11
C ALA A 285 13.73 4.76 -18.50
N SER A 286 12.45 5.06 -18.22
CA SER A 286 11.83 6.36 -18.54
C SER A 286 12.43 7.54 -17.77
N ILE A 287 13.09 7.28 -16.65
CA ILE A 287 13.76 8.28 -15.80
C ILE A 287 15.30 8.17 -15.87
N GLY A 288 15.82 7.30 -16.74
CA GLY A 288 17.27 7.12 -16.95
C GLY A 288 17.99 6.40 -15.81
N VAL A 289 17.26 5.64 -14.96
CA VAL A 289 17.82 4.86 -13.86
C VAL A 289 18.08 3.43 -14.32
N PRO A 290 19.29 2.89 -14.17
CA PRO A 290 19.57 1.49 -14.46
C PRO A 290 18.75 0.52 -13.62
N THR A 291 18.39 -0.64 -14.18
CA THR A 291 17.65 -1.70 -13.47
C THR A 291 18.59 -2.51 -12.59
N THR A 292 19.12 -1.90 -11.55
CA THR A 292 19.96 -2.55 -10.53
C THR A 292 19.54 -2.14 -9.13
N ALA A 293 19.78 -2.99 -8.14
CA ALA A 293 19.47 -2.70 -6.73
C ALA A 293 20.21 -1.44 -6.23
N ALA A 294 21.46 -1.26 -6.64
CA ALA A 294 22.26 -0.09 -6.29
C ALA A 294 21.70 1.20 -6.92
N ALA A 295 21.36 1.18 -8.21
CA ALA A 295 20.81 2.35 -8.88
C ALA A 295 19.46 2.79 -8.34
N VAL A 296 18.59 1.85 -7.92
CA VAL A 296 17.30 2.18 -7.27
C VAL A 296 17.55 2.80 -5.91
N GLY A 297 18.46 2.25 -5.08
CA GLY A 297 18.85 2.86 -3.82
C GLY A 297 19.41 4.26 -3.98
N ALA A 298 20.29 4.47 -4.98
CA ALA A 298 20.84 5.77 -5.32
C ALA A 298 19.79 6.77 -5.85
N HIS A 299 18.78 6.28 -6.58
CA HIS A 299 17.63 7.09 -6.99
C HIS A 299 16.83 7.66 -5.82
N TYR A 300 16.63 6.88 -4.77
CA TYR A 300 16.04 7.38 -3.52
C TYR A 300 17.00 8.33 -2.78
N GLY A 301 18.30 8.01 -2.77
CA GLY A 301 19.35 8.84 -2.20
C GLY A 301 19.44 8.80 -0.68
N ALA A 302 20.61 9.22 -0.15
CA ALA A 302 20.88 9.25 1.28
C ALA A 302 20.15 10.37 2.05
N ASP A 303 19.50 11.29 1.35
CA ASP A 303 18.60 12.28 1.95
C ASP A 303 17.22 11.70 2.27
N LEU A 304 16.90 10.53 1.74
CA LEU A 304 15.67 9.79 2.03
C LEU A 304 15.94 8.47 2.77
N LEU A 305 16.89 7.65 2.28
CA LEU A 305 17.17 6.33 2.82
C LEU A 305 18.28 6.37 3.88
N ASP A 306 18.02 5.79 5.06
CA ASP A 306 19.03 5.44 6.06
C ASP A 306 19.50 3.99 5.88
N GLY A 307 18.60 3.08 5.46
CA GLY A 307 18.89 1.67 5.26
C GLY A 307 18.34 1.12 3.95
N TRP A 308 19.03 0.16 3.33
CA TRP A 308 18.65 -0.48 2.08
C TRP A 308 18.91 -1.97 2.12
N LEU A 309 17.87 -2.78 1.87
CA LEU A 309 18.00 -4.22 1.74
C LEU A 309 18.07 -4.62 0.28
N VAL A 310 19.09 -5.43 -0.06
CA VAL A 310 19.32 -5.97 -1.40
C VAL A 310 19.35 -7.49 -1.36
N ASP A 311 19.05 -8.15 -2.49
CA ASP A 311 19.16 -9.61 -2.57
C ASP A 311 20.62 -10.08 -2.53
N GLU A 312 20.86 -11.33 -2.16
CA GLU A 312 22.19 -11.94 -2.18
C GLU A 312 22.82 -11.95 -3.58
N LYS A 313 22.01 -11.95 -4.64
CA LYS A 313 22.46 -11.82 -6.02
C LYS A 313 23.03 -10.43 -6.37
N ASP A 314 22.66 -9.45 -5.59
CA ASP A 314 23.08 -8.06 -5.73
C ASP A 314 23.98 -7.63 -4.55
N ALA A 315 24.72 -8.56 -3.93
CA ALA A 315 25.57 -8.32 -2.76
C ALA A 315 26.70 -7.30 -3.02
N ASP A 316 27.08 -7.11 -4.26
CA ASP A 316 28.01 -6.06 -4.69
C ASP A 316 27.50 -4.64 -4.38
N ALA A 317 26.19 -4.45 -4.32
CA ALA A 317 25.56 -3.19 -3.91
C ALA A 317 25.97 -2.74 -2.49
N VAL A 318 26.39 -3.65 -1.61
CA VAL A 318 26.83 -3.32 -0.24
C VAL A 318 28.05 -2.39 -0.24
N ALA A 319 28.90 -2.52 -1.25
CA ALA A 319 30.11 -1.70 -1.40
C ALA A 319 29.98 -0.66 -2.55
N ALA A 320 28.79 -0.48 -3.09
CA ALA A 320 28.57 0.42 -4.24
C ALA A 320 28.77 1.90 -3.83
N PRO A 321 29.65 2.65 -4.49
CA PRO A 321 29.94 4.04 -4.13
C PRO A 321 28.71 4.96 -4.21
N GLU A 322 27.76 4.67 -5.10
CA GLU A 322 26.53 5.43 -5.28
C GLU A 322 25.56 5.30 -4.08
N LEU A 323 25.80 4.35 -3.19
CA LEU A 323 25.04 4.16 -1.93
C LEU A 323 25.76 4.70 -0.70
N ALA A 324 26.79 5.53 -0.92
CA ALA A 324 27.49 6.17 0.21
C ALA A 324 26.53 6.95 1.10
N GLY A 325 26.58 6.72 2.41
CA GLY A 325 25.69 7.33 3.41
C GLY A 325 24.44 6.50 3.70
N ILE A 326 24.21 5.39 3.00
CA ILE A 326 23.10 4.46 3.24
C ILE A 326 23.68 3.16 3.80
N THR A 327 23.09 2.63 4.89
CA THR A 327 23.48 1.32 5.42
C THR A 327 22.85 0.21 4.58
N VAL A 328 23.65 -0.50 3.79
CA VAL A 328 23.18 -1.55 2.89
C VAL A 328 23.40 -2.92 3.54
N ARG A 329 22.40 -3.81 3.43
CA ARG A 329 22.49 -5.23 3.82
C ARG A 329 21.97 -6.14 2.74
N SER A 330 22.69 -7.25 2.52
CA SER A 330 22.33 -8.29 1.59
C SER A 330 21.69 -9.45 2.34
N ILE A 331 20.47 -9.83 1.92
CA ILE A 331 19.67 -10.94 2.45
C ILE A 331 18.83 -11.53 1.33
N PRO A 332 18.31 -12.77 1.45
CA PRO A 332 17.34 -13.28 0.47
C PRO A 332 16.08 -12.39 0.41
N LEU A 333 15.69 -11.93 -0.78
CA LEU A 333 14.54 -11.02 -0.96
C LEU A 333 13.36 -11.66 -1.72
N TYR A 334 13.44 -12.94 -2.12
CA TYR A 334 12.32 -13.61 -2.76
C TYR A 334 11.22 -13.93 -1.74
N MET A 335 10.05 -13.31 -1.87
CA MET A 335 8.85 -13.55 -1.07
C MET A 335 8.10 -14.80 -1.60
N THR A 336 8.72 -15.97 -1.48
CA THR A 336 8.20 -17.24 -1.98
C THR A 336 6.96 -17.70 -1.21
N ASP A 337 6.91 -17.37 0.06
CA ASP A 337 5.85 -17.72 1.00
C ASP A 337 5.76 -16.69 2.13
N LEU A 338 4.84 -16.91 3.07
CA LEU A 338 4.64 -16.02 4.21
C LEU A 338 5.87 -15.96 5.12
N GLN A 339 6.58 -17.10 5.32
CA GLN A 339 7.75 -17.17 6.18
C GLN A 339 8.90 -16.34 5.60
N ALA A 340 9.20 -16.50 4.30
CA ALA A 340 10.20 -15.71 3.61
C ALA A 340 9.88 -14.21 3.66
N SER A 341 8.62 -13.84 3.42
CA SER A 341 8.17 -12.44 3.53
C SER A 341 8.35 -11.89 4.96
N ALA A 342 8.08 -12.71 5.98
CA ALA A 342 8.26 -12.32 7.38
C ALA A 342 9.75 -12.18 7.77
N GLU A 343 10.64 -12.98 7.19
CA GLU A 343 12.08 -12.86 7.41
C GLU A 343 12.64 -11.55 6.84
N ILE A 344 12.22 -11.19 5.63
CA ILE A 344 12.55 -9.89 5.02
C ILE A 344 12.05 -8.73 5.90
N ALA A 345 10.81 -8.82 6.37
CA ALA A 345 10.22 -7.80 7.23
C ALA A 345 10.95 -7.68 8.57
N ARG A 346 11.34 -8.80 9.21
CA ARG A 346 12.14 -8.78 10.45
C ARG A 346 13.49 -8.12 10.22
N ALA A 347 14.15 -8.39 9.11
CA ALA A 347 15.43 -7.76 8.76
C ALA A 347 15.27 -6.25 8.55
N ALA A 348 14.19 -5.81 7.88
CA ALA A 348 13.90 -4.40 7.69
C ALA A 348 13.61 -3.67 9.00
N VAL A 349 12.82 -4.28 9.89
CA VAL A 349 12.51 -3.76 11.23
C VAL A 349 13.78 -3.68 12.08
N ALA A 350 14.60 -4.74 12.09
CA ALA A 350 15.84 -4.77 12.85
C ALA A 350 16.83 -3.70 12.37
N LEU A 351 16.96 -3.52 11.05
CA LEU A 351 17.80 -2.45 10.50
C LEU A 351 17.29 -1.06 10.87
N ALA A 352 15.96 -0.85 10.79
CA ALA A 352 15.37 0.44 11.17
C ALA A 352 15.57 0.76 12.66
N GLN A 353 15.45 -0.23 13.54
CA GLN A 353 15.70 -0.07 14.98
C GLN A 353 17.17 0.23 15.30
N GLU A 354 18.10 -0.38 14.56
CA GLU A 354 19.55 -0.11 14.71
C GLU A 354 19.92 1.31 14.26
N LEU A 355 19.27 1.78 13.19
CA LEU A 355 19.52 3.11 12.62
C LEU A 355 18.71 4.22 13.30
N GLY A 356 17.80 3.89 14.20
CA GLY A 356 16.87 4.81 14.86
C GLY A 356 17.54 6.09 15.34
N LYS A 357 16.96 7.21 14.88
CA LYS A 357 17.38 8.59 15.22
C LYS A 357 16.79 9.03 16.55
#